data_41cef4cd1de1e0a101b5efda48514fa5
#
_entry.id   41cef4cd1de1e0a101b5efda48514fa5
#
_cell.length_a   1.000
_cell.length_b   1.000
_cell.length_c   1.000
_cell.angle_alpha   90.00
_cell.angle_beta   90.00
_cell.angle_gamma   90.00
#
_symmetry.space_group_name_H-M   'P 1'
#
loop_
_entity.id
_entity.type
_entity.pdbx_description
1 polymer ?
#
loop_
_entity_poly.entity_id
_entity_poly.type
_entity_poly.pdbx_seq_one_letter_code
_entity_poly.pdbx_strand_id
1 'polypeptide(L)'
;MSLIRFGLDAAYPVVLAFAISLAAPIPFANGVWAEASASGDTRLMTPLLRGVGAHDPRGRLDPEKLPWRAVGKLQAVSINVRASCTGTLVGPSTVLTAAHCVYNPRTQTNFLPGSLHFLIGYSGSRYAGHAIGVKIETGPGYDAGRAEATMGSDWALISLDTRLGSPDRVLPIIGEPPQVGSYVMLGGYQQDHPLVLMADTECRIIERLIDASGRHLLRHNCAGTGGVSGAPFLTEIGGRWYVAGIDVAAQTGVASGIAVGPDELRKQF
;
A
#
# COMPACT_ATOMS: atom_id res chain seq x y z
N MET A 1 0.55 61.88 -8.12
CA MET A 1 -0.56 62.43 -7.35
C MET A 1 -1.50 61.23 -7.07
N SER A 2 -1.71 60.76 -5.88
CA SER A 2 -1.84 61.25 -4.55
C SER A 2 -1.40 60.15 -3.55
N LEU A 3 -0.62 60.53 -2.58
CA LEU A 3 -0.25 59.81 -1.37
C LEU A 3 -1.45 59.87 -0.39
N ILE A 4 -1.76 58.75 0.30
CA ILE A 4 -2.38 58.83 1.62
C ILE A 4 -1.68 57.85 2.58
N ARG A 5 -1.40 58.42 3.73
CA ARG A 5 -0.57 58.04 4.84
C ARG A 5 -1.18 57.06 5.82
N PHE A 6 -0.27 56.26 6.42
CA PHE A 6 -0.12 55.84 7.82
C PHE A 6 -1.22 56.11 8.86
N GLY A 7 -1.53 55.09 9.67
CA GLY A 7 -2.09 55.15 10.99
C GLY A 7 -1.48 54.04 11.85
N LEU A 8 -0.50 54.39 12.67
CA LEU A 8 -0.04 53.67 13.88
C LEU A 8 -0.96 54.05 15.02
N ASP A 9 -1.15 53.11 15.97
CA ASP A 9 -1.45 53.24 17.42
C ASP A 9 -2.43 52.13 17.82
N ALA A 10 -2.37 51.43 18.93
CA ALA A 10 -1.75 51.67 20.21
C ALA A 10 -1.65 50.32 20.95
N ALA A 11 -0.55 50.12 21.68
CA ALA A 11 -0.37 49.04 22.65
C ALA A 11 -1.12 49.37 23.95
N TYR A 12 -1.89 48.40 24.46
CA TYR A 12 -2.38 48.45 25.86
C TYR A 12 -1.65 47.39 26.70
N PRO A 13 -1.12 47.78 27.89
CA PRO A 13 -0.51 46.80 28.81
C PRO A 13 -1.60 46.13 29.63
N VAL A 14 -1.58 44.80 29.65
CA VAL A 14 -2.41 43.97 30.54
C VAL A 14 -1.68 43.91 31.90
N VAL A 15 -2.29 44.52 32.92
CA VAL A 15 -1.87 44.40 34.34
C VAL A 15 -2.44 43.10 34.88
N LEU A 16 -1.57 42.13 35.20
CA LEU A 16 -1.92 40.94 35.97
C LEU A 16 -1.97 41.28 37.46
N ALA A 17 -3.16 41.28 38.04
CA ALA A 17 -3.34 41.33 39.49
C ALA A 17 -3.21 39.90 40.06
N PHE A 18 -2.18 39.67 40.90
CA PHE A 18 -2.05 38.46 41.72
C PHE A 18 -2.95 38.56 42.94
N ALA A 19 -3.98 37.74 43.02
CA ALA A 19 -4.76 37.54 44.25
C ALA A 19 -4.09 36.42 45.08
N ILE A 20 -3.52 36.78 46.20
CA ILE A 20 -3.00 35.84 47.20
C ILE A 20 -4.17 35.38 48.05
N SER A 21 -4.61 34.12 47.87
CA SER A 21 -5.61 33.48 48.70
C SER A 21 -4.94 32.75 49.86
N LEU A 22 -5.15 33.27 51.08
CA LEU A 22 -4.75 32.61 52.33
C LEU A 22 -5.66 31.38 52.54
N ALA A 23 -5.10 30.18 52.44
CA ALA A 23 -5.78 28.94 52.80
C ALA A 23 -5.62 28.62 54.25
N ALA A 24 -6.74 28.43 54.97
CA ALA A 24 -6.78 27.95 56.35
C ALA A 24 -6.40 26.47 56.45
N PRO A 25 -5.79 25.98 57.57
CA PRO A 25 -5.41 24.59 57.72
C PRO A 25 -6.64 23.70 58.00
N ILE A 26 -6.80 22.61 57.21
CA ILE A 26 -7.79 21.57 57.40
C ILE A 26 -7.21 20.51 58.37
N PRO A 27 -7.99 20.03 59.37
CA PRO A 27 -7.53 19.02 60.30
C PRO A 27 -7.40 17.63 59.64
N PHE A 28 -6.28 16.95 59.90
CA PHE A 28 -6.04 15.58 59.48
C PHE A 28 -7.01 14.61 60.18
N ALA A 29 -7.94 14.03 59.45
CA ALA A 29 -8.67 12.83 59.84
C ALA A 29 -7.88 11.60 59.39
N ASN A 30 -7.51 10.73 60.35
CA ASN A 30 -6.89 9.45 60.10
C ASN A 30 -7.87 8.53 59.33
N GLY A 31 -7.83 8.59 57.99
CA GLY A 31 -8.54 7.67 57.13
C GLY A 31 -7.59 6.53 56.71
N VAL A 32 -7.96 5.31 57.07
CA VAL A 32 -7.34 4.09 56.62
C VAL A 32 -7.46 4.05 55.07
N TRP A 33 -6.32 4.14 54.40
CA TRP A 33 -6.26 3.99 52.94
C TRP A 33 -6.42 2.50 52.62
N ALA A 34 -7.60 2.10 52.17
CA ALA A 34 -7.76 0.85 51.45
C ALA A 34 -7.03 1.01 50.08
N GLU A 35 -5.90 0.33 49.94
CA GLU A 35 -5.27 0.16 48.64
C GLU A 35 -6.23 -0.61 47.74
N ALA A 36 -6.97 0.12 46.92
CA ALA A 36 -7.63 -0.46 45.76
C ALA A 36 -6.52 -0.86 44.77
N SER A 37 -6.15 -2.14 44.78
CA SER A 37 -5.34 -2.74 43.74
C SER A 37 -6.13 -2.63 42.42
N ALA A 38 -5.94 -1.52 41.71
CA ALA A 38 -6.32 -1.42 40.33
C ALA A 38 -5.34 -2.29 39.54
N SER A 39 -5.66 -3.59 39.40
CA SER A 39 -5.08 -4.42 38.37
C SER A 39 -5.59 -3.90 37.02
N GLY A 40 -5.08 -2.77 36.62
CA GLY A 40 -5.22 -2.27 35.25
C GLY A 40 -4.38 -3.17 34.37
N ASP A 41 -5.02 -4.14 33.77
CA ASP A 41 -4.49 -4.89 32.63
C ASP A 41 -4.23 -3.88 31.50
N THR A 42 -3.12 -3.17 31.57
CA THR A 42 -2.61 -2.30 30.52
C THR A 42 -2.04 -3.23 29.44
N ARG A 43 -2.90 -3.98 28.79
CA ARG A 43 -2.54 -4.55 27.49
C ARG A 43 -2.20 -3.38 26.61
N LEU A 44 -0.91 -3.22 26.36
CA LEU A 44 -0.40 -2.36 25.31
C LEU A 44 -1.11 -2.83 24.03
N MET A 45 -2.17 -2.13 23.63
CA MET A 45 -2.86 -2.41 22.38
C MET A 45 -1.85 -2.14 21.28
N THR A 46 -1.25 -3.21 20.75
CA THR A 46 -0.42 -3.10 19.56
C THR A 46 -1.28 -2.44 18.49
N PRO A 47 -0.85 -1.32 17.90
CA PRO A 47 -1.62 -0.67 16.84
C PRO A 47 -1.90 -1.70 15.74
N LEU A 48 -3.17 -1.85 15.35
CA LEU A 48 -3.55 -2.74 14.25
C LEU A 48 -2.86 -2.25 12.97
N LEU A 49 -2.17 -3.16 12.31
CA LEU A 49 -1.55 -2.88 11.01
C LEU A 49 -2.63 -2.55 9.98
N ARG A 50 -2.37 -1.53 9.16
CA ARG A 50 -3.26 -1.19 8.06
C ARG A 50 -3.32 -2.37 7.09
N GLY A 51 -4.54 -2.83 6.78
CA GLY A 51 -4.80 -3.89 5.81
C GLY A 51 -4.63 -5.32 6.34
N VAL A 52 -4.40 -5.54 7.67
CA VAL A 52 -4.21 -6.89 8.22
C VAL A 52 -5.34 -7.29 9.18
N GLY A 53 -5.86 -6.35 9.97
CA GLY A 53 -6.88 -6.66 10.97
C GLY A 53 -6.33 -7.27 12.26
N ALA A 54 -7.22 -7.87 13.08
CA ALA A 54 -6.90 -8.40 14.39
C ALA A 54 -6.13 -9.74 14.36
N HIS A 55 -6.29 -10.49 13.29
CA HIS A 55 -5.58 -11.75 13.05
C HIS A 55 -4.81 -11.62 11.74
N ASP A 56 -3.55 -12.03 11.76
CA ASP A 56 -2.69 -12.01 10.58
C ASP A 56 -2.68 -13.40 9.92
N PRO A 57 -3.37 -13.58 8.77
CA PRO A 57 -3.40 -14.85 8.05
C PRO A 57 -2.19 -15.04 7.13
N ARG A 58 -1.33 -14.02 6.99
CA ARG A 58 -0.22 -14.04 6.05
C ARG A 58 0.86 -15.03 6.47
N GLY A 59 1.30 -15.87 5.54
CA GLY A 59 2.44 -16.73 5.69
C GLY A 59 3.63 -16.29 4.84
N ARG A 60 4.85 -16.66 5.29
CA ARG A 60 6.06 -16.52 4.47
C ARG A 60 6.05 -17.58 3.39
N LEU A 61 6.33 -17.18 2.14
CA LEU A 61 6.38 -18.07 0.99
C LEU A 61 7.76 -18.09 0.33
N ASP A 62 7.99 -19.16 -0.43
CA ASP A 62 9.19 -19.31 -1.24
C ASP A 62 8.99 -18.55 -2.57
N PRO A 63 9.75 -17.47 -2.85
CA PRO A 63 9.59 -16.67 -4.06
C PRO A 63 10.05 -17.39 -5.34
N GLU A 64 10.63 -18.59 -5.24
CA GLU A 64 11.06 -19.39 -6.40
C GLU A 64 10.01 -20.45 -6.80
N LYS A 65 8.93 -20.61 -6.03
CA LYS A 65 7.84 -21.54 -6.35
C LYS A 65 6.71 -20.85 -7.11
N LEU A 66 6.00 -21.63 -7.94
CA LEU A 66 4.76 -21.15 -8.58
C LEU A 66 3.66 -20.90 -7.54
N PRO A 67 2.85 -19.88 -7.71
CA PRO A 67 2.90 -18.83 -8.77
C PRO A 67 3.87 -17.70 -8.45
N TRP A 68 4.48 -17.69 -7.27
CA TRP A 68 5.23 -16.59 -6.66
C TRP A 68 6.52 -16.24 -7.39
N ARG A 69 7.06 -17.16 -8.20
CA ARG A 69 8.27 -16.92 -9.01
C ARG A 69 8.14 -15.83 -10.07
N ALA A 70 6.90 -15.40 -10.37
CA ALA A 70 6.61 -14.26 -11.23
C ALA A 70 6.53 -12.94 -10.46
N VAL A 71 6.45 -12.98 -9.11
CA VAL A 71 6.27 -11.83 -8.23
C VAL A 71 7.62 -11.34 -7.75
N GLY A 72 7.86 -10.04 -7.89
CA GLY A 72 9.12 -9.41 -7.50
C GLY A 72 8.92 -8.17 -6.66
N LYS A 73 9.99 -7.79 -5.95
CA LYS A 73 10.08 -6.53 -5.23
C LYS A 73 10.38 -5.40 -6.21
N LEU A 74 9.53 -4.39 -6.23
CA LEU A 74 9.76 -3.16 -6.97
C LEU A 74 10.27 -2.08 -6.02
N GLN A 75 11.42 -1.51 -6.34
CA GLN A 75 12.00 -0.40 -5.60
C GLN A 75 12.14 0.81 -6.50
N ALA A 76 11.67 1.96 -6.03
CA ALA A 76 11.94 3.24 -6.65
C ALA A 76 12.96 3.98 -5.78
N VAL A 77 14.08 4.40 -6.38
CA VAL A 77 15.19 5.05 -5.68
C VAL A 77 15.51 6.38 -6.34
N SER A 78 15.36 7.47 -5.60
CA SER A 78 15.83 8.79 -6.00
C SER A 78 16.60 9.42 -4.84
N ILE A 79 17.22 10.60 -5.07
CA ILE A 79 18.06 11.28 -4.08
C ILE A 79 17.34 11.42 -2.71
N ASN A 80 16.03 11.72 -2.72
CA ASN A 80 15.29 12.08 -1.52
C ASN A 80 14.05 11.19 -1.26
N VAL A 81 13.80 10.18 -2.10
CA VAL A 81 12.63 9.30 -1.99
C VAL A 81 13.05 7.87 -2.24
N ARG A 82 12.63 6.99 -1.35
CA ARG A 82 12.69 5.54 -1.54
C ARG A 82 11.29 5.00 -1.35
N ALA A 83 10.79 4.26 -2.32
CA ALA A 83 9.54 3.55 -2.24
C ALA A 83 9.77 2.06 -2.50
N SER A 84 8.96 1.23 -1.87
CA SER A 84 8.97 -0.22 -2.07
C SER A 84 7.54 -0.68 -2.30
N CYS A 85 7.35 -1.36 -3.40
CA CYS A 85 6.10 -1.97 -3.84
C CYS A 85 6.36 -3.42 -4.28
N THR A 86 5.32 -4.01 -4.82
CA THR A 86 5.37 -5.33 -5.46
C THR A 86 5.01 -5.18 -6.93
N GLY A 87 5.56 -6.02 -7.78
CA GLY A 87 5.19 -6.12 -9.19
C GLY A 87 5.20 -7.56 -9.66
N THR A 88 4.65 -7.80 -10.84
CA THR A 88 4.50 -9.14 -11.42
C THR A 88 4.94 -9.15 -12.86
N LEU A 89 5.74 -10.14 -13.26
CA LEU A 89 6.07 -10.37 -14.64
C LEU A 89 4.83 -10.87 -15.42
N VAL A 90 4.34 -10.04 -16.34
CA VAL A 90 3.24 -10.34 -17.27
C VAL A 90 3.74 -10.51 -18.70
N GLY A 91 5.02 -10.29 -18.91
CA GLY A 91 5.75 -10.51 -20.14
C GLY A 91 7.23 -10.75 -19.86
N PRO A 92 8.02 -11.13 -20.90
CA PRO A 92 9.44 -11.45 -20.75
C PRO A 92 10.27 -10.32 -20.13
N SER A 93 9.92 -9.07 -20.42
CA SER A 93 10.56 -7.86 -19.91
C SER A 93 9.51 -6.84 -19.46
N THR A 94 8.30 -7.30 -19.06
CA THR A 94 7.21 -6.41 -18.67
C THR A 94 6.73 -6.73 -17.27
N VAL A 95 6.76 -5.75 -16.39
CA VAL A 95 6.23 -5.82 -15.03
C VAL A 95 4.96 -5.02 -14.94
N LEU A 96 3.91 -5.63 -14.39
CA LEU A 96 2.68 -4.98 -13.96
C LEU A 96 2.78 -4.61 -12.49
N THR A 97 2.39 -3.40 -12.12
CA THR A 97 2.34 -2.87 -10.76
C THR A 97 1.27 -1.76 -10.64
N ALA A 98 1.15 -1.11 -9.48
CA ALA A 98 0.29 0.06 -9.31
C ALA A 98 0.95 1.35 -9.86
N ALA A 99 0.15 2.30 -10.35
CA ALA A 99 0.66 3.57 -10.87
C ALA A 99 1.26 4.44 -9.74
N HIS A 100 0.66 4.43 -8.54
CA HIS A 100 1.22 5.14 -7.40
C HIS A 100 2.62 4.62 -6.99
N CYS A 101 2.98 3.39 -7.34
CA CYS A 101 4.31 2.81 -7.09
C CYS A 101 5.41 3.41 -7.96
N VAL A 102 5.04 3.98 -9.10
CA VAL A 102 5.96 4.66 -10.01
C VAL A 102 5.85 6.19 -9.95
N TYR A 103 4.99 6.71 -9.10
CA TYR A 103 4.79 8.15 -8.89
C TYR A 103 5.66 8.69 -7.76
N ASN A 104 6.35 9.81 -8.01
CA ASN A 104 7.15 10.51 -7.03
C ASN A 104 6.33 11.69 -6.43
N PRO A 105 5.88 11.60 -5.18
CA PRO A 105 5.04 12.63 -4.58
C PRO A 105 5.76 13.96 -4.34
N ARG A 106 7.09 13.99 -4.34
CA ARG A 106 7.86 15.24 -4.17
C ARG A 106 7.94 16.06 -5.45
N THR A 107 8.10 15.39 -6.58
CA THR A 107 8.16 16.06 -7.90
C THR A 107 6.80 16.14 -8.57
N GLN A 108 5.81 15.43 -8.06
CA GLN A 108 4.46 15.29 -8.63
C GLN A 108 4.48 14.74 -10.07
N THR A 109 5.45 13.89 -10.37
CA THR A 109 5.62 13.22 -11.66
C THR A 109 6.00 11.75 -11.44
N ASN A 110 5.99 10.94 -12.46
CA ASN A 110 6.55 9.61 -12.37
C ASN A 110 8.06 9.67 -12.07
N PHE A 111 8.57 8.66 -11.37
CA PHE A 111 10.01 8.42 -11.28
C PHE A 111 10.60 8.29 -12.69
N LEU A 112 11.89 8.62 -12.83
CA LEU A 112 12.61 8.27 -14.04
C LEU A 112 12.65 6.73 -14.16
N PRO A 113 12.41 6.14 -15.34
CA PRO A 113 12.42 4.68 -15.49
C PRO A 113 13.67 4.03 -14.90
N GLY A 114 14.85 4.59 -15.13
CA GLY A 114 16.12 4.10 -14.60
C GLY A 114 16.27 4.15 -13.08
N SER A 115 15.32 4.77 -12.37
CA SER A 115 15.25 4.75 -10.90
C SER A 115 14.43 3.60 -10.34
N LEU A 116 13.80 2.80 -11.22
CA LEU A 116 12.98 1.65 -10.85
C LEU A 116 13.80 0.37 -10.96
N HIS A 117 13.93 -0.34 -9.85
CA HIS A 117 14.64 -1.60 -9.75
C HIS A 117 13.63 -2.71 -9.46
N PHE A 118 13.61 -3.73 -10.29
CA PHE A 118 12.78 -4.92 -10.10
C PHE A 118 13.64 -6.12 -9.74
N LEU A 119 13.37 -6.73 -8.58
CA LEU A 119 14.13 -7.86 -8.02
C LEU A 119 13.21 -9.07 -7.93
N ILE A 120 13.47 -10.09 -8.74
CA ILE A 120 12.72 -11.35 -8.74
C ILE A 120 13.40 -12.38 -7.85
N GLY A 121 12.61 -13.24 -7.18
CA GLY A 121 13.15 -14.23 -6.24
C GLY A 121 13.85 -13.59 -5.02
N TYR A 122 13.41 -12.38 -4.62
CA TYR A 122 14.06 -11.66 -3.53
C TYR A 122 13.78 -12.31 -2.18
N SER A 123 14.84 -12.63 -1.43
CA SER A 123 14.76 -13.16 -0.07
C SER A 123 16.01 -12.77 0.74
N GLY A 124 15.79 -11.92 1.74
CA GLY A 124 16.87 -11.38 2.59
C GLY A 124 17.78 -10.44 1.80
N SER A 125 19.00 -10.87 1.54
CA SER A 125 20.00 -10.13 0.75
C SER A 125 20.19 -10.71 -0.66
N ARG A 126 19.46 -11.75 -1.04
CA ARG A 126 19.61 -12.47 -2.31
C ARG A 126 18.41 -12.24 -3.21
N TYR A 127 18.62 -12.34 -4.51
CA TYR A 127 17.60 -12.32 -5.55
C TYR A 127 18.01 -13.21 -6.71
N ALA A 128 17.06 -13.81 -7.42
CA ALA A 128 17.30 -14.64 -8.57
C ALA A 128 17.62 -13.83 -9.84
N GLY A 129 17.10 -12.59 -9.91
CA GLY A 129 17.36 -11.67 -11.00
C GLY A 129 17.04 -10.24 -10.63
N HIS A 130 17.70 -9.29 -11.30
CA HIS A 130 17.51 -7.86 -11.16
C HIS A 130 17.47 -7.20 -12.54
N ALA A 131 16.57 -6.27 -12.72
CA ALA A 131 16.46 -5.44 -13.91
C ALA A 131 16.08 -4.01 -13.55
N ILE A 132 16.36 -3.09 -14.47
CA ILE A 132 16.07 -1.65 -14.33
C ILE A 132 14.98 -1.27 -15.35
N GLY A 133 14.09 -0.35 -14.96
CA GLY A 133 13.07 0.17 -15.85
C GLY A 133 13.67 1.01 -16.99
N VAL A 134 13.15 0.83 -18.19
CA VAL A 134 13.49 1.66 -19.37
C VAL A 134 12.30 2.48 -19.87
N LYS A 135 11.08 2.06 -19.56
CA LYS A 135 9.83 2.75 -19.92
C LYS A 135 8.79 2.53 -18.84
N ILE A 136 7.94 3.52 -18.61
CA ILE A 136 6.77 3.46 -17.72
C ILE A 136 5.55 3.87 -18.52
N GLU A 137 4.48 3.08 -18.41
CA GLU A 137 3.15 3.39 -18.91
C GLU A 137 2.16 3.25 -17.75
N THR A 138 1.35 4.27 -17.49
CA THR A 138 0.34 4.27 -16.41
C THR A 138 -1.07 4.20 -16.99
N GLY A 139 -2.01 3.77 -16.17
CA GLY A 139 -3.42 3.75 -16.54
C GLY A 139 -3.90 5.12 -17.03
N PRO A 140 -4.64 5.15 -18.17
CA PRO A 140 -5.11 6.41 -18.75
C PRO A 140 -5.95 7.21 -17.75
N GLY A 141 -5.57 8.48 -17.52
CA GLY A 141 -6.29 9.36 -16.60
C GLY A 141 -6.01 9.10 -15.11
N TYR A 142 -5.00 8.30 -14.77
CA TYR A 142 -4.52 8.21 -13.39
C TYR A 142 -4.07 9.58 -12.88
N ASP A 143 -4.57 9.98 -11.71
CA ASP A 143 -4.25 11.25 -11.07
C ASP A 143 -4.00 11.00 -9.57
N ALA A 144 -2.73 11.07 -9.17
CA ALA A 144 -2.33 10.85 -7.78
C ALA A 144 -2.94 11.88 -6.80
N GLY A 145 -3.30 13.09 -7.28
CA GLY A 145 -4.01 14.11 -6.50
C GLY A 145 -5.49 13.78 -6.30
N ARG A 146 -6.06 12.88 -7.09
CA ARG A 146 -7.44 12.39 -7.02
C ARG A 146 -7.48 10.87 -7.05
N ALA A 147 -6.60 10.24 -6.27
CA ALA A 147 -6.37 8.79 -6.31
C ALA A 147 -7.66 7.97 -6.13
N GLU A 148 -8.57 8.36 -5.21
CA GLU A 148 -9.85 7.66 -5.02
C GLU A 148 -10.75 7.75 -6.26
N ALA A 149 -10.80 8.90 -6.91
CA ALA A 149 -11.65 9.11 -8.09
C ALA A 149 -11.11 8.42 -9.35
N THR A 150 -9.83 8.12 -9.41
CA THR A 150 -9.14 7.53 -10.57
C THR A 150 -8.52 6.17 -10.24
N MET A 151 -9.01 5.50 -9.21
CA MET A 151 -8.44 4.26 -8.66
C MET A 151 -8.40 3.12 -9.68
N GLY A 152 -9.37 2.99 -10.57
CA GLY A 152 -9.38 1.99 -11.64
C GLY A 152 -8.31 2.22 -12.71
N SER A 153 -7.63 3.38 -12.69
CA SER A 153 -6.45 3.67 -13.51
C SER A 153 -5.14 3.51 -12.74
N ASP A 154 -5.19 3.11 -11.47
CA ASP A 154 -3.99 2.96 -10.64
C ASP A 154 -3.22 1.68 -10.97
N TRP A 155 -2.77 1.57 -12.21
CA TRP A 155 -1.91 0.51 -12.68
C TRP A 155 -0.78 1.08 -13.56
N ALA A 156 0.34 0.38 -13.60
CA ALA A 156 1.47 0.72 -14.45
C ALA A 156 2.12 -0.51 -15.05
N LEU A 157 2.62 -0.36 -16.28
CA LEU A 157 3.53 -1.29 -16.93
C LEU A 157 4.93 -0.69 -16.95
N ILE A 158 5.91 -1.48 -16.53
CA ILE A 158 7.32 -1.12 -16.59
C ILE A 158 7.99 -2.05 -17.60
N SER A 159 8.55 -1.48 -18.68
CA SER A 159 9.47 -2.22 -19.54
C SER A 159 10.85 -2.25 -18.87
N LEU A 160 11.45 -3.44 -18.84
CA LEU A 160 12.75 -3.69 -18.20
C LEU A 160 13.88 -3.73 -19.26
N ASP A 161 15.09 -3.32 -18.85
CA ASP A 161 16.32 -3.42 -19.65
C ASP A 161 16.77 -4.87 -19.86
N THR A 162 16.37 -5.78 -18.99
CA THR A 162 16.76 -7.17 -18.98
C THR A 162 15.54 -8.09 -19.02
N ARG A 163 15.64 -9.17 -19.80
CA ARG A 163 14.62 -10.21 -19.89
C ARG A 163 14.72 -11.13 -18.67
N LEU A 164 13.81 -10.97 -17.70
CA LEU A 164 13.70 -11.80 -16.50
C LEU A 164 12.62 -12.88 -16.60
N GLY A 165 11.63 -12.68 -17.47
CA GLY A 165 10.51 -13.60 -17.68
C GLY A 165 10.90 -14.77 -18.56
N SER A 166 10.46 -15.96 -18.17
CA SER A 166 10.47 -17.22 -18.91
C SER A 166 9.04 -17.78 -18.92
N PRO A 167 8.71 -18.80 -19.72
CA PRO A 167 7.36 -19.36 -19.78
C PRO A 167 6.80 -19.78 -18.40
N ASP A 168 7.67 -20.12 -17.45
CA ASP A 168 7.32 -20.50 -16.09
C ASP A 168 7.43 -19.34 -15.08
N ARG A 169 7.84 -18.13 -15.51
CA ARG A 169 7.94 -16.89 -14.70
C ARG A 169 7.08 -15.75 -15.21
N VAL A 170 6.17 -15.99 -16.12
CA VAL A 170 5.23 -14.99 -16.63
C VAL A 170 3.81 -15.47 -16.34
N LEU A 171 3.01 -14.59 -15.76
CA LEU A 171 1.61 -14.86 -15.47
C LEU A 171 0.71 -14.09 -16.43
N PRO A 172 -0.18 -14.76 -17.17
CA PRO A 172 -1.19 -14.08 -17.99
C PRO A 172 -2.25 -13.42 -17.11
N ILE A 173 -2.84 -12.34 -17.61
CA ILE A 173 -4.02 -11.72 -17.00
C ILE A 173 -5.24 -12.57 -17.39
N ILE A 174 -6.11 -12.85 -16.42
CA ILE A 174 -7.32 -13.64 -16.63
C ILE A 174 -8.28 -12.96 -17.62
N GLY A 175 -8.97 -13.77 -18.43
CA GLY A 175 -9.92 -13.28 -19.45
C GLY A 175 -11.17 -12.61 -18.89
N GLU A 176 -11.74 -13.17 -17.84
CA GLU A 176 -12.95 -12.69 -17.18
C GLU A 176 -12.66 -12.34 -15.72
N PRO A 177 -13.27 -11.27 -15.19
CA PRO A 177 -13.07 -10.91 -13.78
C PRO A 177 -13.63 -12.00 -12.85
N PRO A 178 -12.96 -12.27 -11.72
CA PRO A 178 -13.44 -13.25 -10.76
C PRO A 178 -14.82 -12.85 -10.22
N GLN A 179 -15.65 -13.84 -9.93
CA GLN A 179 -16.95 -13.60 -9.32
C GLN A 179 -16.78 -13.22 -7.84
N VAL A 180 -17.78 -12.54 -7.29
CA VAL A 180 -17.89 -12.33 -5.83
C VAL A 180 -17.92 -13.69 -5.15
N GLY A 181 -17.13 -13.85 -4.09
CA GLY A 181 -16.93 -15.11 -3.37
C GLY A 181 -15.78 -15.97 -3.90
N SER A 182 -15.23 -15.67 -5.09
CA SER A 182 -14.07 -16.41 -5.62
C SER A 182 -12.87 -16.28 -4.71
N TYR A 183 -12.15 -17.39 -4.52
CA TYR A 183 -10.88 -17.42 -3.84
C TYR A 183 -9.80 -16.76 -4.70
N VAL A 184 -8.98 -15.99 -4.03
CA VAL A 184 -7.77 -15.37 -4.59
C VAL A 184 -6.66 -15.42 -3.55
N MET A 185 -5.42 -15.22 -3.99
CA MET A 185 -4.27 -15.04 -3.11
C MET A 185 -3.67 -13.67 -3.36
N LEU A 186 -3.24 -13.00 -2.30
CA LEU A 186 -2.52 -11.73 -2.37
C LEU A 186 -1.17 -11.87 -1.68
N GLY A 187 -0.09 -11.65 -2.40
CA GLY A 187 1.25 -11.76 -1.82
C GLY A 187 2.25 -10.81 -2.44
N GLY A 188 3.16 -10.32 -1.59
CA GLY A 188 4.17 -9.36 -2.00
C GLY A 188 5.16 -9.00 -0.90
N TYR A 189 5.95 -7.97 -1.18
CA TYR A 189 7.01 -7.47 -0.29
C TYR A 189 6.48 -6.32 0.56
N GLN A 190 6.08 -6.64 1.78
CA GLN A 190 5.33 -5.77 2.67
C GLN A 190 6.25 -5.03 3.65
N GLN A 191 5.86 -3.83 4.08
CA GLN A 191 6.71 -2.94 4.88
C GLN A 191 7.08 -3.50 6.26
N ASP A 192 6.23 -4.35 6.85
CA ASP A 192 6.48 -5.05 8.12
C ASP A 192 7.36 -6.30 7.93
N HIS A 193 7.44 -6.83 6.71
CA HIS A 193 8.30 -7.95 6.31
C HIS A 193 9.07 -7.67 5.01
N PRO A 194 9.87 -6.57 4.94
CA PRO A 194 10.40 -6.06 3.66
C PRO A 194 11.44 -6.95 2.99
N LEU A 195 11.93 -7.97 3.69
CA LEU A 195 12.98 -8.85 3.21
C LEU A 195 12.48 -10.19 2.69
N VAL A 196 11.19 -10.48 2.82
CA VAL A 196 10.62 -11.77 2.44
C VAL A 196 9.27 -11.57 1.77
N LEU A 197 8.88 -12.53 0.94
CA LEU A 197 7.54 -12.56 0.36
C LEU A 197 6.56 -13.11 1.38
N MET A 198 5.54 -12.30 1.70
CA MET A 198 4.42 -12.67 2.58
C MET A 198 3.14 -12.72 1.77
N ALA A 199 2.27 -13.70 2.02
CA ALA A 199 0.99 -13.79 1.33
C ALA A 199 -0.15 -14.29 2.23
N ASP A 200 -1.34 -13.77 1.97
CA ASP A 200 -2.62 -14.34 2.35
C ASP A 200 -3.12 -15.22 1.20
N THR A 201 -3.22 -16.51 1.44
CA THR A 201 -3.55 -17.50 0.40
C THR A 201 -5.01 -17.98 0.44
N GLU A 202 -5.82 -17.46 1.36
CA GLU A 202 -7.21 -17.95 1.60
C GLU A 202 -8.25 -16.85 1.57
N CYS A 203 -7.93 -15.73 0.93
CA CYS A 203 -8.84 -14.58 0.84
C CYS A 203 -9.78 -14.63 -0.37
N ARG A 204 -10.71 -13.68 -0.45
CA ARG A 204 -11.79 -13.67 -1.45
C ARG A 204 -12.07 -12.30 -2.00
N ILE A 205 -12.63 -12.28 -3.20
CA ILE A 205 -13.34 -11.11 -3.74
C ILE A 205 -14.68 -10.98 -3.01
N ILE A 206 -14.94 -9.80 -2.44
CA ILE A 206 -16.13 -9.52 -1.63
C ILE A 206 -17.18 -8.78 -2.43
N GLU A 207 -16.75 -7.88 -3.32
CA GLU A 207 -17.64 -6.98 -4.04
C GLU A 207 -16.99 -6.49 -5.34
N ARG A 208 -17.82 -6.17 -6.33
CA ARG A 208 -17.42 -5.41 -7.52
C ARG A 208 -17.85 -3.96 -7.34
N LEU A 209 -16.95 -3.04 -7.61
CA LEU A 209 -17.15 -1.61 -7.49
C LEU A 209 -16.86 -0.92 -8.82
N ILE A 210 -17.28 0.33 -8.91
CA ILE A 210 -16.96 1.22 -10.03
C ILE A 210 -16.45 2.53 -9.42
N ASP A 211 -15.32 3.04 -9.90
CA ASP A 211 -14.81 4.34 -9.49
C ASP A 211 -15.60 5.50 -10.11
N ALA A 212 -15.29 6.74 -9.72
CA ALA A 212 -15.95 7.92 -10.24
C ALA A 212 -15.76 8.14 -11.75
N SER A 213 -14.82 7.44 -12.37
CA SER A 213 -14.54 7.47 -13.81
C SER A 213 -15.21 6.31 -14.57
N GLY A 214 -16.03 5.48 -13.89
CA GLY A 214 -16.75 4.34 -14.49
C GLY A 214 -15.88 3.09 -14.66
N ARG A 215 -14.71 2.99 -13.99
CA ARG A 215 -13.80 1.86 -14.12
C ARG A 215 -14.05 0.81 -13.07
N HIS A 216 -13.86 -0.46 -13.44
CA HIS A 216 -14.14 -1.60 -12.59
C HIS A 216 -13.04 -1.84 -11.54
N LEU A 217 -13.48 -2.03 -10.31
CA LEU A 217 -12.68 -2.34 -9.15
C LEU A 217 -13.21 -3.58 -8.45
N LEU A 218 -12.35 -4.22 -7.67
CA LEU A 218 -12.68 -5.38 -6.84
C LEU A 218 -12.38 -5.06 -5.37
N ARG A 219 -13.36 -5.21 -4.48
CA ARG A 219 -13.11 -5.23 -3.04
C ARG A 219 -12.77 -6.65 -2.62
N HIS A 220 -11.83 -6.79 -1.71
CA HIS A 220 -11.35 -8.07 -1.20
C HIS A 220 -11.16 -8.05 0.31
N ASN A 221 -11.02 -9.23 0.92
CA ASN A 221 -10.69 -9.39 2.34
C ASN A 221 -9.27 -9.97 2.56
N CYS A 222 -8.40 -9.85 1.58
CA CYS A 222 -7.01 -10.26 1.73
C CYS A 222 -6.25 -9.34 2.67
N ALA A 223 -5.39 -9.94 3.50
CA ALA A 223 -4.49 -9.20 4.37
C ALA A 223 -3.24 -8.75 3.62
N GLY A 224 -2.89 -7.45 3.76
CA GLY A 224 -1.69 -6.87 3.17
C GLY A 224 -1.37 -5.49 3.71
N THR A 225 -0.11 -5.23 4.05
CA THR A 225 0.35 -3.91 4.52
C THR A 225 0.98 -3.09 3.39
N GLY A 226 1.43 -1.88 3.67
CA GLY A 226 2.19 -1.06 2.72
C GLY A 226 3.33 -1.85 2.07
N GLY A 227 3.56 -1.63 0.78
CA GLY A 227 4.49 -2.42 -0.03
C GLY A 227 3.85 -3.60 -0.78
N VAL A 228 2.66 -4.09 -0.34
CA VAL A 228 1.86 -5.02 -1.13
C VAL A 228 1.26 -4.36 -2.37
N SER A 229 1.18 -3.04 -2.40
CA SER A 229 0.72 -2.25 -3.56
C SER A 229 1.34 -2.74 -4.87
N GLY A 230 0.50 -2.95 -5.88
CA GLY A 230 0.89 -3.52 -7.18
C GLY A 230 1.08 -5.03 -7.18
N ALA A 231 0.89 -5.71 -6.03
CA ALA A 231 0.91 -7.17 -5.95
C ALA A 231 -0.28 -7.77 -6.70
N PRO A 232 -0.08 -8.92 -7.35
CA PRO A 232 -1.15 -9.57 -8.09
C PRO A 232 -2.16 -10.22 -7.16
N PHE A 233 -3.43 -10.20 -7.55
CA PHE A 233 -4.40 -11.18 -7.14
C PHE A 233 -4.22 -12.41 -8.00
N LEU A 234 -3.85 -13.52 -7.38
CA LEU A 234 -3.59 -14.78 -8.06
C LEU A 234 -4.78 -15.72 -7.94
N THR A 235 -5.14 -16.34 -9.04
CA THR A 235 -6.16 -17.38 -9.11
C THR A 235 -5.69 -18.53 -9.98
N GLU A 236 -6.14 -19.74 -9.68
CA GLU A 236 -5.83 -20.93 -10.46
C GLU A 236 -7.06 -21.43 -11.20
N ILE A 237 -6.91 -21.68 -12.50
CA ILE A 237 -7.96 -22.24 -13.35
C ILE A 237 -7.36 -23.38 -14.18
N GLY A 238 -7.88 -24.58 -14.01
CA GLY A 238 -7.43 -25.74 -14.79
C GLY A 238 -5.94 -26.06 -14.61
N GLY A 239 -5.38 -25.89 -13.41
CA GLY A 239 -3.98 -26.12 -13.11
C GLY A 239 -3.03 -25.01 -13.60
N ARG A 240 -3.57 -23.86 -13.98
CA ARG A 240 -2.82 -22.73 -14.51
C ARG A 240 -3.09 -21.46 -13.71
N TRP A 241 -2.03 -20.71 -13.40
CA TRP A 241 -2.10 -19.48 -12.63
C TRP A 241 -2.30 -18.24 -13.50
N TYR A 242 -3.10 -17.30 -12.99
CA TYR A 242 -3.47 -16.04 -13.63
C TYR A 242 -3.43 -14.87 -12.66
N VAL A 243 -3.18 -13.68 -13.21
CA VAL A 243 -3.40 -12.40 -12.53
C VAL A 243 -4.86 -12.01 -12.71
N ALA A 244 -5.61 -11.95 -11.60
CA ALA A 244 -7.02 -11.58 -11.57
C ALA A 244 -7.25 -10.10 -11.20
N GLY A 245 -6.19 -9.37 -10.94
CA GLY A 245 -6.17 -7.95 -10.56
C GLY A 245 -4.87 -7.60 -9.86
N ILE A 246 -4.72 -6.34 -9.47
CA ILE A 246 -3.60 -5.85 -8.64
C ILE A 246 -4.10 -5.03 -7.47
N ASP A 247 -3.47 -5.19 -6.31
CA ASP A 247 -3.78 -4.43 -5.09
C ASP A 247 -3.34 -2.98 -5.21
N VAL A 248 -4.24 -2.04 -4.87
CA VAL A 248 -3.95 -0.60 -4.95
C VAL A 248 -4.30 0.17 -3.68
N ALA A 249 -5.14 -0.38 -2.81
CA ALA A 249 -5.50 0.28 -1.55
C ALA A 249 -5.85 -0.71 -0.45
N ALA A 250 -5.50 -0.37 0.79
CA ALA A 250 -5.81 -1.13 1.99
C ALA A 250 -6.61 -0.30 3.00
N GLN A 251 -7.57 -0.93 3.67
CA GLN A 251 -8.37 -0.32 4.72
C GLN A 251 -7.65 -0.41 6.07
N THR A 252 -7.79 0.60 6.93
CA THR A 252 -7.17 0.59 8.26
C THR A 252 -7.93 -0.33 9.22
N GLY A 253 -7.19 -1.16 9.98
CA GLY A 253 -7.72 -1.97 11.08
C GLY A 253 -8.44 -3.26 10.70
N VAL A 254 -8.57 -3.55 9.41
CA VAL A 254 -9.20 -4.78 8.91
C VAL A 254 -8.42 -5.34 7.73
N ALA A 255 -8.51 -6.65 7.53
CA ALA A 255 -8.04 -7.30 6.30
C ALA A 255 -9.05 -6.98 5.18
N SER A 256 -8.83 -5.89 4.47
CA SER A 256 -9.66 -5.45 3.35
C SER A 256 -8.92 -4.41 2.52
N GLY A 257 -9.19 -4.42 1.23
CA GLY A 257 -8.61 -3.47 0.29
C GLY A 257 -9.37 -3.42 -1.03
N ILE A 258 -8.80 -2.68 -1.96
CA ILE A 258 -9.32 -2.50 -3.31
C ILE A 258 -8.25 -2.91 -4.33
N ALA A 259 -8.68 -3.61 -5.37
CA ALA A 259 -7.86 -3.97 -6.51
C ALA A 259 -8.40 -3.38 -7.81
N VAL A 260 -7.51 -3.09 -8.73
CA VAL A 260 -7.87 -2.86 -10.15
C VAL A 260 -8.13 -4.21 -10.77
N GLY A 261 -9.32 -4.37 -11.38
CA GLY A 261 -9.75 -5.61 -12.00
C GLY A 261 -9.10 -5.89 -13.36
N PRO A 262 -9.22 -7.13 -13.86
CA PRO A 262 -8.57 -7.54 -15.12
C PRO A 262 -9.15 -6.81 -16.35
N ASP A 263 -10.38 -6.33 -16.29
CA ASP A 263 -11.01 -5.57 -17.38
C ASP A 263 -10.23 -4.30 -17.73
N GLU A 264 -9.65 -3.64 -16.73
CA GLU A 264 -8.84 -2.45 -16.94
C GLU A 264 -7.41 -2.79 -17.37
N LEU A 265 -6.87 -3.91 -16.90
CA LEU A 265 -5.50 -4.33 -17.18
C LEU A 265 -5.32 -4.88 -18.59
N ARG A 266 -6.29 -5.68 -19.10
CA ARG A 266 -6.20 -6.34 -20.41
C ARG A 266 -6.24 -5.40 -21.62
N LYS A 267 -6.77 -4.22 -21.45
CA LYS A 267 -6.84 -3.20 -22.54
C LYS A 267 -5.46 -2.82 -23.08
N GLN A 268 -4.39 -3.29 -22.43
CA GLN A 268 -3.00 -2.93 -22.73
C GLN A 268 -2.20 -4.06 -23.42
N PHE A 269 -2.81 -5.25 -23.57
CA PHE A 269 -2.15 -6.43 -24.15
C PHE A 269 -2.84 -6.91 -25.47
#